data_19466ff87ef497c5ce72bc0da28e97cb
#
_entry.id   19466ff87ef497c5ce72bc0da28e97cb
#
_cell.length_a   1.000
_cell.length_b   1.000
_cell.length_c   1.000
_cell.angle_alpha   90.00
_cell.angle_beta   90.00
_cell.angle_gamma   90.00
#
_symmetry.space_group_name_H-M   'P 1'
#
loop_
_entity.id
_entity.type
_entity.pdbx_description
1 polymer ?
#
loop_
_entity_poly.entity_id
_entity_poly.type
_entity_poly.pdbx_seq_one_letter_code
_entity_poly.pdbx_strand_id
1 'polypeptide(L)'
;MYVGIDVGTSMVKAAAFDDEGRQLAVAARPVGLALHGGVVEQDMEEVYSAVLAVLGELASRAPGPVALAGLTGQGDGVWLVDGDGRPVRAAASWMDGRAHELVDRWLADGTFETVFRRTGSAMFPGCPGPLLAWLDSHEPKALDAARAAVYCKDMVFQRLTGRSRPTTDVSDASMPFLDPRTRAYDNRVVELLGLTHRRGLLAPVSDPVATAEAREGLPAGTRLANGPYDLPSCALGAGVTSPGDGLLIVGTCLAGLVATTDLDLTGEPAGLYISTDRPGYWLRAMPAMVGTAALDWVLTTTGVAHEEVDALLAETPPGAHGVRVLPYFAPSGERAPFVEPRLRAELTGVSLESTKADLIRATCEGIGFAARHCLKAAGLTGTLAVCGGGTRSPAWMRLLADVLGRPLRVIEGEVGARGAVLAAAARYGVALDTTTWTEPTTVVEPDPSRAAYYAKEFEDHLERLAQARKRARRD
;
A
#
# COMPACT_ATOMS: atom_id res chain seq x y z
N MET A 1 18.12 18.53 10.60
CA MET A 1 16.92 18.11 9.84
C MET A 1 16.95 16.60 9.58
N TYR A 2 15.80 16.03 9.31
CA TYR A 2 15.59 14.64 8.99
C TYR A 2 15.11 14.50 7.54
N VAL A 3 15.52 13.44 6.84
CA VAL A 3 15.15 13.22 5.43
C VAL A 3 14.41 11.89 5.29
N GLY A 4 13.20 11.93 4.76
CA GLY A 4 12.45 10.74 4.35
C GLY A 4 12.50 10.59 2.84
N ILE A 5 12.83 9.40 2.35
CA ILE A 5 12.88 9.06 0.93
C ILE A 5 11.80 8.01 0.67
N ASP A 6 10.87 8.30 -0.22
CA ASP A 6 9.79 7.40 -0.63
C ASP A 6 9.93 7.06 -2.12
N VAL A 7 10.23 5.79 -2.38
CA VAL A 7 10.46 5.27 -3.73
C VAL A 7 9.18 4.59 -4.23
N GLY A 8 8.19 5.42 -4.59
CA GLY A 8 6.89 4.92 -5.03
C GLY A 8 6.89 4.40 -6.48
N THR A 9 5.77 3.83 -6.90
CA THR A 9 5.60 3.17 -8.22
C THR A 9 5.68 4.14 -9.38
N SER A 10 5.07 5.31 -9.27
CA SER A 10 5.02 6.33 -10.35
C SER A 10 5.80 7.59 -10.01
N MET A 11 6.25 7.73 -8.77
CA MET A 11 6.89 8.94 -8.28
C MET A 11 7.90 8.60 -7.18
N VAL A 12 9.12 9.08 -7.31
CA VAL A 12 10.11 9.09 -6.23
C VAL A 12 10.04 10.45 -5.55
N LYS A 13 10.00 10.47 -4.21
CA LYS A 13 9.93 11.67 -3.42
C LYS A 13 10.99 11.68 -2.32
N ALA A 14 11.48 12.87 -1.99
CA ALA A 14 12.26 13.10 -0.79
C ALA A 14 11.72 14.30 -0.04
N ALA A 15 11.51 14.17 1.27
CA ALA A 15 10.99 15.23 2.12
C ALA A 15 11.94 15.52 3.28
N ALA A 16 12.16 16.80 3.57
CA ALA A 16 12.91 17.26 4.73
C ALA A 16 11.95 17.67 5.85
N PHE A 17 12.30 17.30 7.09
CA PHE A 17 11.53 17.60 8.29
C PHE A 17 12.41 18.27 9.34
N ASP A 18 11.82 19.14 10.16
CA ASP A 18 12.45 19.68 11.37
C ASP A 18 12.30 18.73 12.57
N ASP A 19 12.72 19.19 13.74
CA ASP A 19 12.68 18.39 14.97
C ASP A 19 11.24 18.12 15.47
N GLU A 20 10.29 18.97 15.08
CA GLU A 20 8.86 18.82 15.38
C GLU A 20 8.08 18.05 14.30
N GLY A 21 8.76 17.58 13.26
CA GLY A 21 8.13 16.80 12.18
C GLY A 21 7.38 17.64 11.13
N ARG A 22 7.58 18.98 11.16
CA ARG A 22 7.03 19.86 10.11
C ARG A 22 7.82 19.69 8.84
N GLN A 23 7.11 19.55 7.72
CA GLN A 23 7.71 19.40 6.41
C GLN A 23 8.31 20.74 5.94
N LEU A 24 9.63 20.79 5.80
CA LEU A 24 10.39 21.96 5.38
C LEU A 24 10.42 22.11 3.85
N ALA A 25 10.61 21.00 3.14
CA ALA A 25 10.67 20.94 1.68
C ALA A 25 10.34 19.55 1.17
N VAL A 26 9.95 19.48 -0.10
CA VAL A 26 9.75 18.22 -0.85
C VAL A 26 10.37 18.37 -2.23
N ALA A 27 11.02 17.33 -2.70
CA ALA A 27 11.40 17.13 -4.09
C ALA A 27 10.75 15.86 -4.62
N ALA A 28 10.31 15.87 -5.87
CA ALA A 28 9.62 14.75 -6.50
C ALA A 28 10.04 14.58 -7.96
N ARG A 29 10.15 13.33 -8.42
CA ARG A 29 10.43 12.97 -9.82
C ARG A 29 9.54 11.83 -10.24
N PRO A 30 8.89 11.92 -11.41
CA PRO A 30 8.17 10.79 -11.98
C PRO A 30 9.15 9.70 -12.40
N VAL A 31 8.70 8.45 -12.35
CA VAL A 31 9.37 7.28 -12.88
C VAL A 31 8.41 6.48 -13.73
N GLY A 32 8.92 5.93 -14.83
CA GLY A 32 8.12 5.24 -15.82
C GLY A 32 7.76 3.81 -15.45
N LEU A 33 6.68 3.32 -16.07
CA LEU A 33 6.31 1.91 -16.14
C LEU A 33 6.21 1.50 -17.61
N ALA A 34 6.83 0.39 -17.97
CA ALA A 34 6.62 -0.24 -19.27
C ALA A 34 5.44 -1.21 -19.17
N LEU A 35 4.43 -0.99 -20.02
CA LEU A 35 3.15 -1.72 -20.01
C LEU A 35 2.98 -2.46 -21.33
N HIS A 36 2.94 -3.80 -21.30
CA HIS A 36 2.75 -4.64 -22.50
C HIS A 36 1.86 -5.86 -22.19
N GLY A 37 0.61 -5.88 -22.62
CA GLY A 37 -0.24 -7.06 -22.54
C GLY A 37 -0.43 -7.65 -21.14
N GLY A 38 -0.52 -6.81 -20.10
CA GLY A 38 -0.62 -7.24 -18.71
C GLY A 38 0.74 -7.40 -17.98
N VAL A 39 1.84 -7.37 -18.72
CA VAL A 39 3.20 -7.27 -18.17
C VAL A 39 3.47 -5.82 -17.76
N VAL A 40 3.95 -5.61 -16.54
CA VAL A 40 4.30 -4.29 -16.02
C VAL A 40 5.71 -4.32 -15.44
N GLU A 41 6.61 -3.61 -16.07
CA GLU A 41 8.01 -3.58 -15.69
C GLU A 41 8.50 -2.16 -15.38
N GLN A 42 9.56 -2.06 -14.59
CA GLN A 42 10.16 -0.79 -14.21
C GLN A 42 11.67 -0.81 -14.42
N ASP A 43 12.21 0.26 -15.00
CA ASP A 43 13.66 0.44 -15.15
C ASP A 43 14.26 0.81 -13.78
N MET A 44 15.07 -0.10 -13.26
CA MET A 44 15.69 0.05 -11.94
C MET A 44 16.75 1.16 -11.90
N GLU A 45 17.43 1.44 -13.04
CA GLU A 45 18.39 2.54 -13.14
C GLU A 45 17.70 3.90 -13.21
N GLU A 46 16.56 4.00 -13.89
CA GLU A 46 15.72 5.20 -13.87
C GLU A 46 15.26 5.52 -12.44
N VAL A 47 14.78 4.52 -11.71
CA VAL A 47 14.34 4.67 -10.30
C VAL A 47 15.50 5.16 -9.43
N TYR A 48 16.68 4.55 -9.54
CA TYR A 48 17.84 4.98 -8.76
C TYR A 48 18.30 6.40 -9.11
N SER A 49 18.31 6.73 -10.40
CA SER A 49 18.66 8.08 -10.89
C SER A 49 17.68 9.13 -10.38
N ALA A 50 16.38 8.79 -10.32
CA ALA A 50 15.36 9.67 -9.73
C ALA A 50 15.60 9.89 -8.23
N VAL A 51 16.03 8.85 -7.48
CA VAL A 51 16.40 9.01 -6.05
C VAL A 51 17.54 10.01 -5.90
N LEU A 52 18.61 9.90 -6.69
CA LEU A 52 19.72 10.85 -6.64
C LEU A 52 19.28 12.27 -7.00
N ALA A 53 18.43 12.42 -8.03
CA ALA A 53 17.91 13.71 -8.45
C ALA A 53 17.05 14.39 -7.37
N VAL A 54 16.15 13.67 -6.70
CA VAL A 54 15.34 14.27 -5.63
C VAL A 54 16.17 14.63 -4.40
N LEU A 55 17.22 13.87 -4.09
CA LEU A 55 18.13 14.18 -2.98
C LEU A 55 18.91 15.47 -3.27
N GLY A 56 19.49 15.63 -4.48
CA GLY A 56 20.18 16.85 -4.90
C GLY A 56 19.26 18.07 -4.91
N GLU A 57 18.03 17.94 -5.43
CA GLU A 57 17.05 18.99 -5.41
C GLU A 57 16.61 19.36 -3.97
N LEU A 58 16.38 18.37 -3.11
CA LEU A 58 16.01 18.61 -1.72
C LEU A 58 17.09 19.40 -0.98
N ALA A 59 18.37 19.06 -1.18
CA ALA A 59 19.48 19.77 -0.56
C ALA A 59 19.53 21.26 -0.95
N SER A 60 19.12 21.60 -2.18
CA SER A 60 19.05 23.00 -2.63
C SER A 60 17.86 23.75 -2.01
N ARG A 61 16.75 23.04 -1.74
CA ARG A 61 15.51 23.63 -1.18
C ARG A 61 15.52 23.73 0.35
N ALA A 62 16.21 22.82 1.01
CA ALA A 62 16.36 22.78 2.47
C ALA A 62 17.84 22.57 2.82
N PRO A 63 18.68 23.62 2.68
CA PRO A 63 20.10 23.50 2.99
C PRO A 63 20.32 23.32 4.50
N GLY A 64 21.18 22.37 4.85
CA GLY A 64 21.54 22.13 6.25
C GLY A 64 22.02 20.69 6.49
N PRO A 65 22.55 20.39 7.67
CA PRO A 65 23.05 19.06 7.99
C PRO A 65 21.91 18.06 8.13
N VAL A 66 22.05 16.92 7.45
CA VAL A 66 21.14 15.77 7.60
C VAL A 66 21.57 14.95 8.81
N ALA A 67 20.78 14.95 9.86
CA ALA A 67 21.05 14.19 11.07
C ALA A 67 20.78 12.68 10.89
N LEU A 68 19.72 12.36 10.13
CA LEU A 68 19.23 11.01 9.89
C LEU A 68 18.41 10.98 8.61
N ALA A 69 18.51 9.89 7.87
CA ALA A 69 17.65 9.60 6.73
C ALA A 69 16.93 8.25 6.88
N GLY A 70 15.67 8.20 6.48
CA GLY A 70 14.86 6.99 6.40
C GLY A 70 14.41 6.74 4.96
N LEU A 71 14.43 5.47 4.53
CA LEU A 71 14.03 5.04 3.21
C LEU A 71 12.79 4.16 3.32
N THR A 72 11.80 4.42 2.49
CA THR A 72 10.63 3.58 2.22
C THR A 72 10.41 3.49 0.72
N GLY A 73 9.51 2.65 0.29
CA GLY A 73 9.14 2.56 -1.11
C GLY A 73 8.06 1.53 -1.36
N GLN A 74 7.66 1.39 -2.62
CA GLN A 74 6.69 0.39 -3.04
C GLN A 74 7.09 -1.01 -2.56
N GLY A 75 6.12 -1.75 -2.03
CA GLY A 75 6.28 -3.15 -1.68
C GLY A 75 6.00 -4.07 -2.87
N ASP A 76 6.08 -5.38 -2.65
CA ASP A 76 5.84 -6.42 -3.65
C ASP A 76 6.73 -6.30 -4.92
N GLY A 77 6.36 -7.01 -6.00
CA GLY A 77 7.21 -7.07 -7.18
C GLY A 77 8.47 -7.93 -6.99
N VAL A 78 9.31 -8.01 -8.03
CA VAL A 78 10.60 -8.72 -8.00
C VAL A 78 11.68 -7.85 -8.62
N TRP A 79 12.68 -7.50 -7.82
CA TRP A 79 13.83 -6.67 -8.15
C TRP A 79 15.09 -7.54 -8.09
N LEU A 80 15.51 -8.06 -9.26
CA LEU A 80 16.69 -8.94 -9.35
C LEU A 80 17.97 -8.12 -9.43
N VAL A 81 18.86 -8.31 -8.47
CA VAL A 81 20.13 -7.59 -8.39
C VAL A 81 21.33 -8.54 -8.38
N ASP A 82 22.46 -8.07 -8.91
CA ASP A 82 23.77 -8.69 -8.75
C ASP A 82 24.39 -8.35 -7.37
N GLY A 83 25.66 -8.72 -7.17
CA GLY A 83 26.37 -8.48 -5.92
C GLY A 83 26.57 -6.99 -5.58
N ASP A 84 26.60 -6.13 -6.58
CA ASP A 84 26.79 -4.69 -6.45
C ASP A 84 25.47 -3.89 -6.39
N GLY A 85 24.32 -4.60 -6.38
CA GLY A 85 22.99 -3.99 -6.40
C GLY A 85 22.58 -3.44 -7.77
N ARG A 86 23.25 -3.88 -8.86
CA ARG A 86 22.87 -3.51 -10.21
C ARG A 86 21.77 -4.43 -10.73
N PRO A 87 20.86 -3.91 -11.57
CA PRO A 87 19.77 -4.72 -12.11
C PRO A 87 20.30 -5.82 -13.04
N VAL A 88 19.75 -7.02 -12.88
CA VAL A 88 19.96 -8.14 -13.82
C VAL A 88 18.97 -8.06 -14.98
N ARG A 89 17.80 -7.52 -14.72
CA ARG A 89 16.74 -7.22 -15.68
C ARG A 89 15.86 -6.06 -15.14
N ALA A 90 14.94 -5.57 -15.97
CA ALA A 90 13.90 -4.66 -15.46
C ALA A 90 13.10 -5.32 -14.32
N ALA A 91 12.74 -4.58 -13.29
CA ALA A 91 11.95 -5.10 -12.19
C ALA A 91 10.54 -5.48 -12.67
N ALA A 92 10.03 -6.64 -12.27
CA ALA A 92 8.62 -6.95 -12.40
C ALA A 92 7.86 -6.22 -11.29
N SER A 93 6.96 -5.30 -11.68
CA SER A 93 6.20 -4.47 -10.74
C SER A 93 5.17 -5.29 -9.95
N TRP A 94 4.75 -4.78 -8.80
CA TRP A 94 3.60 -5.32 -8.08
C TRP A 94 2.29 -5.27 -8.89
N MET A 95 2.22 -4.42 -9.92
CA MET A 95 1.09 -4.32 -10.86
C MET A 95 1.13 -5.38 -11.96
N ASP A 96 2.20 -6.17 -12.04
CA ASP A 96 2.42 -7.14 -13.11
C ASP A 96 1.43 -8.32 -13.03
N GLY A 97 0.75 -8.58 -14.12
CA GLY A 97 -0.26 -9.63 -14.24
C GLY A 97 0.24 -10.94 -14.82
N ARG A 98 1.54 -11.06 -15.22
CA ARG A 98 2.04 -12.24 -15.94
C ARG A 98 1.84 -13.57 -15.23
N ALA A 99 1.81 -13.55 -13.90
CA ALA A 99 1.65 -14.76 -13.08
C ALA A 99 0.19 -15.11 -12.73
N HIS A 100 -0.82 -14.50 -13.40
CA HIS A 100 -2.23 -14.71 -13.08
C HIS A 100 -2.65 -16.18 -13.16
N GLU A 101 -2.22 -16.93 -14.20
CA GLU A 101 -2.55 -18.35 -14.35
C GLU A 101 -1.99 -19.22 -13.22
N LEU A 102 -0.84 -18.83 -12.63
CA LEU A 102 -0.29 -19.51 -11.45
C LEU A 102 -1.18 -19.28 -10.23
N VAL A 103 -1.60 -18.05 -10.01
CA VAL A 103 -2.48 -17.70 -8.88
C VAL A 103 -3.83 -18.40 -9.02
N ASP A 104 -4.43 -18.43 -10.21
CA ASP A 104 -5.69 -19.13 -10.48
C ASP A 104 -5.57 -20.64 -10.20
N ARG A 105 -4.48 -21.25 -10.60
CA ARG A 105 -4.20 -22.66 -10.31
C ARG A 105 -4.06 -22.90 -8.80
N TRP A 106 -3.32 -22.06 -8.09
CA TRP A 106 -3.13 -22.17 -6.64
C TRP A 106 -4.40 -21.88 -5.83
N LEU A 107 -5.31 -21.05 -6.36
CA LEU A 107 -6.66 -20.90 -5.81
C LEU A 107 -7.47 -22.19 -5.97
N ALA A 108 -7.36 -22.87 -7.13
CA ALA A 108 -8.12 -24.07 -7.42
C ALA A 108 -7.62 -25.32 -6.67
N ASP A 109 -6.29 -25.45 -6.44
CA ASP A 109 -5.66 -26.62 -5.83
C ASP A 109 -5.44 -26.48 -4.31
N GLY A 110 -5.79 -25.33 -3.71
CA GLY A 110 -5.68 -25.08 -2.27
C GLY A 110 -4.28 -24.60 -1.80
N THR A 111 -3.33 -24.46 -2.71
CA THR A 111 -1.99 -23.90 -2.40
C THR A 111 -2.09 -22.49 -1.85
N PHE A 112 -2.93 -21.63 -2.47
CA PHE A 112 -3.17 -20.26 -2.05
C PHE A 112 -3.63 -20.20 -0.58
N GLU A 113 -4.62 -20.98 -0.20
CA GLU A 113 -5.13 -21.04 1.18
C GLU A 113 -4.05 -21.55 2.14
N THR A 114 -3.33 -22.61 1.76
CA THR A 114 -2.25 -23.17 2.58
C THR A 114 -1.16 -22.14 2.85
N VAL A 115 -0.74 -21.36 1.85
CA VAL A 115 0.24 -20.28 2.02
C VAL A 115 -0.31 -19.22 2.98
N PHE A 116 -1.56 -18.77 2.78
CA PHE A 116 -2.18 -17.80 3.69
C PHE A 116 -2.22 -18.28 5.14
N ARG A 117 -2.62 -19.53 5.39
CA ARG A 117 -2.68 -20.12 6.75
C ARG A 117 -1.31 -20.19 7.44
N ARG A 118 -0.22 -20.17 6.68
CA ARG A 118 1.14 -20.19 7.19
C ARG A 118 1.74 -18.78 7.38
N THR A 119 1.49 -17.87 6.45
CA THR A 119 2.17 -16.57 6.37
C THR A 119 1.26 -15.39 6.68
N GLY A 120 -0.06 -15.57 6.59
CA GLY A 120 -1.02 -14.47 6.67
C GLY A 120 -1.02 -13.55 5.46
N SER A 121 -0.39 -13.97 4.35
CA SER A 121 -0.29 -13.18 3.13
C SER A 121 -1.09 -13.83 2.00
N ALA A 122 -2.14 -13.15 1.52
CA ALA A 122 -2.88 -13.52 0.33
C ALA A 122 -2.09 -13.11 -0.92
N MET A 123 -1.81 -14.09 -1.77
CA MET A 123 -1.03 -13.85 -2.98
C MET A 123 -1.86 -13.19 -4.09
N PHE A 124 -1.21 -12.47 -4.97
CA PHE A 124 -1.77 -11.93 -6.20
C PHE A 124 -0.67 -11.97 -7.28
N PRO A 125 -0.99 -11.81 -8.57
CA PRO A 125 0.00 -12.02 -9.65
C PRO A 125 1.30 -11.23 -9.49
N GLY A 126 1.22 -9.99 -9.02
CA GLY A 126 2.39 -9.10 -8.85
C GLY A 126 3.14 -9.26 -7.53
N CYS A 127 2.78 -10.22 -6.66
CA CYS A 127 3.56 -10.44 -5.45
C CYS A 127 4.77 -11.36 -5.72
N PRO A 128 5.82 -11.32 -4.88
CA PRO A 128 7.09 -11.98 -5.16
C PRO A 128 7.01 -13.49 -5.40
N GLY A 129 6.15 -14.21 -4.68
CA GLY A 129 6.01 -15.65 -4.83
C GLY A 129 5.60 -16.08 -6.24
N PRO A 130 4.43 -15.64 -6.75
CA PRO A 130 3.99 -15.91 -8.12
C PRO A 130 4.97 -15.40 -9.19
N LEU A 131 5.53 -14.19 -9.03
CA LEU A 131 6.47 -13.64 -9.99
C LEU A 131 7.77 -14.45 -10.07
N LEU A 132 8.33 -14.86 -8.94
CA LEU A 132 9.53 -15.70 -8.92
C LEU A 132 9.27 -17.07 -9.54
N ALA A 133 8.13 -17.70 -9.27
CA ALA A 133 7.76 -18.99 -9.85
C ALA A 133 7.54 -18.86 -11.38
N TRP A 134 6.95 -17.76 -11.84
CA TRP A 134 6.81 -17.49 -13.26
C TRP A 134 8.17 -17.26 -13.93
N LEU A 135 9.03 -16.43 -13.32
CA LEU A 135 10.38 -16.15 -13.85
C LEU A 135 11.25 -17.40 -13.89
N ASP A 136 11.13 -18.30 -12.89
CA ASP A 136 11.88 -19.57 -12.90
C ASP A 136 11.52 -20.45 -14.09
N SER A 137 10.24 -20.44 -14.50
CA SER A 137 9.76 -21.23 -15.62
C SER A 137 10.05 -20.60 -16.99
N HIS A 138 10.09 -19.25 -17.10
CA HIS A 138 10.15 -18.53 -18.37
C HIS A 138 11.47 -17.81 -18.61
N GLU A 139 12.12 -17.33 -17.55
CA GLU A 139 13.36 -16.55 -17.61
C GLU A 139 14.41 -17.06 -16.61
N PRO A 140 14.69 -18.39 -16.53
CA PRO A 140 15.58 -18.97 -15.51
C PRO A 140 16.98 -18.35 -15.52
N LYS A 141 17.48 -17.95 -16.68
CA LYS A 141 18.79 -17.29 -16.80
C LYS A 141 18.91 -15.97 -16.05
N ALA A 142 17.81 -15.23 -15.92
CA ALA A 142 17.80 -14.01 -15.12
C ALA A 142 17.95 -14.32 -13.63
N LEU A 143 17.28 -15.39 -13.15
CA LEU A 143 17.44 -15.87 -11.77
C LEU A 143 18.83 -16.44 -11.51
N ASP A 144 19.43 -17.12 -12.49
CA ASP A 144 20.81 -17.68 -12.39
C ASP A 144 21.88 -16.58 -12.30
N ALA A 145 21.64 -15.44 -12.96
CA ALA A 145 22.53 -14.28 -12.94
C ALA A 145 22.36 -13.41 -11.69
N ALA A 146 21.21 -13.52 -11.00
CA ALA A 146 20.93 -12.70 -9.84
C ALA A 146 21.66 -13.19 -8.57
N ARG A 147 22.14 -12.25 -7.78
CA ARG A 147 22.63 -12.52 -6.43
C ARG A 147 21.50 -12.61 -5.42
N ALA A 148 20.45 -11.80 -5.61
CA ALA A 148 19.24 -11.80 -4.79
C ALA A 148 18.02 -11.25 -5.54
N ALA A 149 16.86 -11.72 -5.11
CA ALA A 149 15.58 -11.07 -5.33
C ALA A 149 15.30 -10.19 -4.10
N VAL A 150 15.23 -8.90 -4.33
CA VAL A 150 15.02 -7.87 -3.30
C VAL A 150 13.76 -7.07 -3.62
N TYR A 151 13.50 -6.03 -2.86
CA TYR A 151 12.44 -5.05 -3.09
C TYR A 151 13.03 -3.72 -3.54
N CYS A 152 12.18 -2.84 -4.05
CA CYS A 152 12.57 -1.55 -4.60
C CYS A 152 13.54 -0.77 -3.70
N LYS A 153 13.13 -0.54 -2.44
CA LYS A 153 13.92 0.22 -1.48
C LYS A 153 15.21 -0.50 -1.05
N ASP A 154 15.25 -1.83 -1.07
CA ASP A 154 16.43 -2.61 -0.70
C ASP A 154 17.57 -2.39 -1.71
N MET A 155 17.24 -2.38 -3.00
CA MET A 155 18.19 -2.04 -4.08
C MET A 155 18.74 -0.63 -3.89
N VAL A 156 17.86 0.34 -3.62
CA VAL A 156 18.26 1.74 -3.39
C VAL A 156 19.14 1.84 -2.15
N PHE A 157 18.76 1.18 -1.03
CA PHE A 157 19.55 1.16 0.19
C PHE A 157 20.94 0.55 -0.02
N GLN A 158 21.02 -0.59 -0.71
CA GLN A 158 22.31 -1.23 -1.04
C GLN A 158 23.21 -0.26 -1.78
N ARG A 159 22.71 0.41 -2.81
CA ARG A 159 23.48 1.33 -3.67
C ARG A 159 23.84 2.64 -2.97
N LEU A 160 22.98 3.17 -2.09
CA LEU A 160 23.30 4.37 -1.32
C LEU A 160 24.36 4.12 -0.25
N THR A 161 24.49 2.89 0.22
CA THR A 161 25.39 2.52 1.32
C THR A 161 26.62 1.72 0.87
N GLY A 162 26.73 1.33 -0.40
CA GLY A 162 27.83 0.53 -0.93
C GLY A 162 27.92 -0.88 -0.33
N ARG A 163 26.84 -1.42 0.25
CA ARG A 163 26.86 -2.74 0.88
C ARG A 163 27.02 -3.84 -0.18
N SER A 164 27.93 -4.76 0.06
CA SER A 164 28.20 -5.90 -0.84
C SER A 164 27.16 -7.02 -0.76
N ARG A 165 26.27 -7.00 0.22
CA ARG A 165 25.22 -8.00 0.39
C ARG A 165 23.86 -7.34 0.47
N PRO A 166 22.92 -7.69 -0.43
CA PRO A 166 21.55 -7.25 -0.33
C PRO A 166 20.87 -7.87 0.89
N THR A 167 20.07 -7.07 1.56
CA THR A 167 19.24 -7.48 2.69
C THR A 167 17.87 -6.89 2.53
N THR A 168 16.88 -7.45 3.20
CA THR A 168 15.54 -6.89 3.25
C THR A 168 15.09 -6.70 4.70
N ASP A 169 14.02 -5.95 4.91
CA ASP A 169 13.40 -5.84 6.21
C ASP A 169 12.24 -6.84 6.40
N VAL A 170 11.76 -6.93 7.63
CA VAL A 170 10.73 -7.89 8.00
C VAL A 170 9.37 -7.58 7.36
N SER A 171 9.09 -6.32 7.00
CA SER A 171 7.81 -5.95 6.42
C SER A 171 7.68 -6.43 4.98
N ASP A 172 8.70 -6.23 4.15
CA ASP A 172 8.76 -6.76 2.78
C ASP A 172 8.82 -8.29 2.78
N ALA A 173 9.64 -8.88 3.66
CA ALA A 173 9.77 -10.33 3.77
C ALA A 173 8.44 -11.03 4.12
N SER A 174 7.46 -10.31 4.67
CA SER A 174 6.12 -10.84 4.98
C SER A 174 5.36 -11.33 3.74
N MET A 175 5.76 -10.94 2.53
CA MET A 175 5.03 -11.21 1.29
C MET A 175 5.75 -12.20 0.36
N PRO A 176 5.28 -13.45 0.17
CA PRO A 176 4.45 -14.26 1.06
C PRO A 176 5.27 -15.29 1.87
N PHE A 177 6.58 -15.06 2.04
CA PHE A 177 7.52 -16.11 2.46
C PHE A 177 7.75 -16.21 3.96
N LEU A 178 7.48 -15.16 4.73
CA LEU A 178 7.77 -15.11 6.16
C LEU A 178 6.68 -15.78 6.99
N ASP A 179 7.04 -16.65 7.91
CA ASP A 179 6.16 -17.03 9.01
C ASP A 179 6.13 -15.87 10.03
N PRO A 180 4.98 -15.21 10.25
CA PRO A 180 4.89 -14.04 11.13
C PRO A 180 5.13 -14.37 12.61
N ARG A 181 5.07 -15.64 13.01
CA ARG A 181 5.32 -16.09 14.38
C ARG A 181 6.80 -16.22 14.67
N THR A 182 7.51 -16.90 13.76
CA THR A 182 8.95 -17.16 13.90
C THR A 182 9.83 -16.05 13.32
N ARG A 183 9.26 -15.18 12.48
CA ARG A 183 9.95 -14.10 11.75
C ARG A 183 11.08 -14.62 10.84
N ALA A 184 10.94 -15.84 10.39
CA ALA A 184 11.85 -16.51 9.46
C ALA A 184 11.10 -16.94 8.20
N TYR A 185 11.82 -17.08 7.10
CA TYR A 185 11.25 -17.63 5.88
C TYR A 185 10.76 -19.06 6.08
N ASP A 186 9.52 -19.32 5.70
CA ASP A 186 8.88 -20.64 5.78
C ASP A 186 9.31 -21.50 4.59
N ASN A 187 10.21 -22.46 4.81
CA ASN A 187 10.69 -23.35 3.77
C ASN A 187 9.55 -24.20 3.14
N ARG A 188 8.47 -24.46 3.88
CA ARG A 188 7.33 -25.18 3.32
C ARG A 188 6.59 -24.32 2.29
N VAL A 189 6.49 -23.02 2.52
CA VAL A 189 5.93 -22.10 1.53
C VAL A 189 6.81 -22.04 0.28
N VAL A 190 8.13 -21.94 0.45
CA VAL A 190 9.09 -21.97 -0.67
C VAL A 190 8.94 -23.26 -1.50
N GLU A 191 8.74 -24.41 -0.83
CA GLU A 191 8.49 -25.72 -1.46
C GLU A 191 7.15 -25.75 -2.20
N LEU A 192 6.06 -25.28 -1.57
CA LEU A 192 4.72 -25.24 -2.17
C LEU A 192 4.67 -24.40 -3.45
N LEU A 193 5.47 -23.33 -3.51
CA LEU A 193 5.58 -22.48 -4.70
C LEU A 193 6.58 -23.00 -5.74
N GLY A 194 7.21 -24.19 -5.51
CA GLY A 194 8.19 -24.79 -6.43
C GLY A 194 9.57 -24.14 -6.42
N LEU A 195 9.88 -23.29 -5.43
CA LEU A 195 11.06 -22.43 -5.40
C LEU A 195 12.19 -22.94 -4.49
N THR A 196 12.19 -24.21 -4.08
CA THR A 196 13.20 -24.76 -3.16
C THR A 196 14.62 -24.56 -3.67
N HIS A 197 14.88 -24.77 -4.95
CA HIS A 197 16.18 -24.58 -5.59
C HIS A 197 16.57 -23.09 -5.77
N ARG A 198 15.61 -22.18 -5.65
CA ARG A 198 15.80 -20.72 -5.68
C ARG A 198 15.80 -20.07 -4.30
N ARG A 199 15.70 -20.86 -3.22
CA ARG A 199 15.67 -20.37 -1.84
C ARG A 199 16.81 -19.40 -1.51
N GLY A 200 17.97 -19.60 -2.12
CA GLY A 200 19.16 -18.76 -1.95
C GLY A 200 19.03 -17.33 -2.53
N LEU A 201 18.01 -17.07 -3.36
CA LEU A 201 17.73 -15.74 -3.90
C LEU A 201 16.96 -14.85 -2.93
N LEU A 202 16.26 -15.43 -1.94
CA LEU A 202 15.56 -14.62 -0.95
C LEU A 202 16.58 -13.89 -0.06
N ALA A 203 16.56 -12.56 -0.10
CA ALA A 203 17.50 -11.74 0.65
C ALA A 203 17.35 -11.98 2.17
N PRO A 204 18.43 -12.04 2.95
CA PRO A 204 18.36 -12.20 4.39
C PRO A 204 17.58 -11.05 5.04
N VAL A 205 16.67 -11.38 5.95
CA VAL A 205 16.00 -10.40 6.80
C VAL A 205 16.98 -9.94 7.86
N SER A 206 17.26 -8.65 7.93
CA SER A 206 18.20 -8.07 8.91
C SER A 206 17.82 -6.65 9.26
N ASP A 207 18.39 -6.13 10.34
CA ASP A 207 18.26 -4.73 10.71
C ASP A 207 18.97 -3.86 9.67
N PRO A 208 18.24 -3.11 8.87
CA PRO A 208 18.80 -2.43 7.72
C PRO A 208 19.23 -1.01 8.10
N VAL A 209 20.29 -0.90 8.90
CA VAL A 209 20.94 0.37 9.25
C VAL A 209 22.37 0.42 8.72
N ALA A 210 22.76 1.55 8.17
CA ALA A 210 24.11 1.81 7.67
C ALA A 210 24.36 3.31 7.55
N THR A 211 25.61 3.67 7.24
CA THR A 211 25.93 5.04 6.81
C THR A 211 25.94 5.12 5.29
N ALA A 212 25.44 6.22 4.76
CA ALA A 212 25.46 6.48 3.33
C ALA A 212 26.88 6.73 2.84
N GLU A 213 27.19 6.28 1.62
CA GLU A 213 28.30 6.83 0.84
C GLU A 213 27.97 8.26 0.38
N ALA A 214 29.01 9.04 0.01
CA ALA A 214 28.79 10.38 -0.49
C ALA A 214 27.91 10.38 -1.75
N ARG A 215 26.79 11.10 -1.68
CA ARG A 215 25.91 11.38 -2.81
C ARG A 215 25.47 12.86 -2.73
N GLU A 216 25.08 13.43 -3.86
CA GLU A 216 24.49 14.76 -3.83
C GLU A 216 23.25 14.76 -2.92
N GLY A 217 23.19 15.71 -1.99
CA GLY A 217 22.10 15.81 -1.00
C GLY A 217 22.13 14.79 0.14
N LEU A 218 23.04 13.81 0.11
CA LEU A 218 23.23 12.85 1.19
C LEU A 218 24.73 12.67 1.49
N PRO A 219 25.28 13.48 2.41
CA PRO A 219 26.72 13.46 2.74
C PRO A 219 27.19 12.08 3.22
N ALA A 220 28.49 11.77 2.97
CA ALA A 220 29.09 10.57 3.52
C ALA A 220 28.96 10.51 5.02
N GLY A 221 28.67 9.33 5.56
CA GLY A 221 28.49 9.11 6.99
C GLY A 221 27.10 9.48 7.51
N THR A 222 26.19 10.01 6.68
CA THR A 222 24.78 10.19 7.07
C THR A 222 24.19 8.85 7.51
N ARG A 223 23.63 8.81 8.71
CA ARG A 223 22.90 7.63 9.21
C ARG A 223 21.68 7.39 8.33
N LEU A 224 21.60 6.22 7.70
CA LEU A 224 20.51 5.82 6.82
C LEU A 224 19.89 4.51 7.31
N ALA A 225 18.57 4.45 7.40
CA ALA A 225 17.86 3.22 7.64
C ALA A 225 16.97 2.86 6.44
N ASN A 226 17.00 1.59 6.04
CA ASN A 226 16.03 1.01 5.11
C ASN A 226 14.76 0.73 5.92
N GLY A 227 13.79 1.63 5.91
CA GLY A 227 12.55 1.55 6.68
C GLY A 227 11.60 0.44 6.18
N PRO A 228 10.44 0.31 6.77
CA PRO A 228 9.40 -0.57 6.23
C PRO A 228 8.92 -0.04 4.87
N TYR A 229 8.31 -0.92 4.05
CA TYR A 229 7.75 -0.48 2.77
C TYR A 229 6.57 0.50 2.97
N ASP A 230 6.00 1.05 1.88
CA ASP A 230 5.10 2.20 1.90
C ASP A 230 3.89 2.07 2.84
N LEU A 231 3.17 0.94 2.85
CA LEU A 231 1.97 0.76 3.68
C LEU A 231 2.29 0.86 5.19
N PRO A 232 3.20 0.06 5.78
CA PRO A 232 3.55 0.20 7.19
C PRO A 232 4.29 1.51 7.48
N SER A 233 5.02 2.08 6.53
CA SER A 233 5.63 3.40 6.68
C SER A 233 4.56 4.48 6.81
N CYS A 234 3.53 4.47 5.96
CA CYS A 234 2.38 5.37 6.09
C CYS A 234 1.66 5.19 7.42
N ALA A 235 1.51 3.96 7.92
CA ALA A 235 0.90 3.71 9.23
C ALA A 235 1.69 4.37 10.37
N LEU A 236 3.02 4.24 10.36
CA LEU A 236 3.89 4.93 11.33
C LEU A 236 3.78 6.45 11.20
N GLY A 237 3.86 6.99 9.98
CA GLY A 237 3.78 8.43 9.71
C GLY A 237 2.41 9.04 10.03
N ALA A 238 1.38 8.21 10.14
CA ALA A 238 0.02 8.59 10.54
C ALA A 238 -0.28 8.35 12.05
N GLY A 239 0.71 7.86 12.82
CA GLY A 239 0.57 7.64 14.24
C GLY A 239 -0.22 6.38 14.62
N VAL A 240 -0.29 5.38 13.74
CA VAL A 240 -0.91 4.09 14.04
C VAL A 240 0.07 3.24 14.84
N THR A 241 0.01 3.33 16.16
CA THR A 241 0.98 2.71 17.07
C THR A 241 0.37 1.83 18.15
N SER A 242 -0.95 1.91 18.36
CA SER A 242 -1.67 1.12 19.37
C SER A 242 -2.53 0.04 18.71
N PRO A 243 -2.66 -1.16 19.30
CA PRO A 243 -3.56 -2.19 18.80
C PRO A 243 -5.00 -1.65 18.67
N GLY A 244 -5.63 -1.94 17.55
CA GLY A 244 -6.96 -1.45 17.21
C GLY A 244 -6.99 -0.12 16.45
N ASP A 245 -5.93 0.70 16.49
CA ASP A 245 -5.82 1.90 15.67
C ASP A 245 -5.61 1.54 14.20
N GLY A 246 -6.14 2.36 13.30
CA GLY A 246 -6.07 2.11 11.87
C GLY A 246 -5.66 3.31 11.04
N LEU A 247 -5.22 3.00 9.82
CA LEU A 247 -5.01 3.93 8.72
C LEU A 247 -5.89 3.53 7.54
N LEU A 248 -6.53 4.50 6.92
CA LEU A 248 -7.14 4.36 5.60
C LEU A 248 -6.38 5.25 4.61
N ILE A 249 -5.74 4.62 3.63
CA ILE A 249 -5.13 5.33 2.50
C ILE A 249 -6.19 5.43 1.39
N VAL A 250 -6.60 6.67 1.06
CA VAL A 250 -7.56 6.97 -0.02
C VAL A 250 -6.78 7.43 -1.24
N GLY A 251 -6.26 6.46 -1.98
CA GLY A 251 -5.50 6.65 -3.20
C GLY A 251 -6.22 6.08 -4.42
N THR A 252 -5.50 5.87 -5.53
CA THR A 252 -6.00 5.17 -6.74
C THR A 252 -6.67 3.85 -6.34
N CYS A 253 -6.06 3.12 -5.41
CA CYS A 253 -6.62 2.00 -4.66
C CYS A 253 -6.74 2.38 -3.19
N LEU A 254 -7.68 1.75 -2.47
CA LEU A 254 -7.78 1.87 -1.00
C LEU A 254 -6.81 0.90 -0.34
N ALA A 255 -6.25 1.31 0.79
CA ALA A 255 -5.63 0.38 1.71
C ALA A 255 -6.09 0.68 3.16
N GLY A 256 -6.81 -0.26 3.76
CA GLY A 256 -7.15 -0.24 5.18
C GLY A 256 -6.11 -1.03 5.96
N LEU A 257 -5.46 -0.42 6.95
CA LEU A 257 -4.49 -1.06 7.82
C LEU A 257 -4.94 -0.92 9.26
N VAL A 258 -4.81 -1.96 10.06
CA VAL A 258 -5.10 -1.92 11.50
C VAL A 258 -3.96 -2.58 12.26
N ALA A 259 -3.46 -1.89 13.26
CA ALA A 259 -2.46 -2.42 14.17
C ALA A 259 -3.07 -3.49 15.08
N THR A 260 -2.41 -4.62 15.23
CA THR A 260 -2.93 -5.74 16.01
C THR A 260 -1.81 -6.53 16.71
N THR A 261 -2.14 -7.12 17.85
CA THR A 261 -1.34 -8.14 18.52
C THR A 261 -1.96 -9.54 18.38
N ASP A 262 -3.08 -9.63 17.67
CA ASP A 262 -3.77 -10.88 17.37
C ASP A 262 -3.46 -11.33 15.95
N LEU A 263 -3.05 -12.58 15.80
CA LEU A 263 -2.72 -13.22 14.51
C LEU A 263 -3.79 -14.29 14.21
N ASP A 264 -4.93 -13.86 13.70
CA ASP A 264 -5.99 -14.77 13.25
C ASP A 264 -5.81 -15.09 11.75
N LEU A 265 -5.39 -16.30 11.47
CA LEU A 265 -5.23 -16.84 10.11
C LEU A 265 -6.38 -17.78 9.70
N THR A 266 -7.48 -17.83 10.46
CA THR A 266 -8.60 -18.77 10.22
C THR A 266 -9.68 -18.21 9.28
N GLY A 267 -9.77 -16.88 9.13
CA GLY A 267 -10.76 -16.20 8.32
C GLY A 267 -10.61 -16.38 6.80
N GLU A 268 -11.34 -15.59 6.01
CA GLU A 268 -11.22 -15.57 4.54
C GLU A 268 -9.77 -15.23 4.15
N PRO A 269 -9.11 -16.01 3.26
CA PRO A 269 -7.72 -15.80 2.89
C PRO A 269 -7.57 -14.57 1.97
N ALA A 270 -7.63 -13.38 2.55
CA ALA A 270 -7.55 -12.09 1.87
C ALA A 270 -6.71 -11.10 2.66
N GLY A 271 -6.13 -10.11 1.97
CA GLY A 271 -5.23 -9.14 2.58
C GLY A 271 -3.98 -9.80 3.18
N LEU A 272 -3.31 -9.12 4.11
CA LEU A 272 -2.05 -9.63 4.67
C LEU A 272 -1.82 -9.17 6.12
N TYR A 273 -1.02 -9.94 6.86
CA TYR A 273 -0.41 -9.56 8.11
C TYR A 273 1.03 -9.12 7.85
N ILE A 274 1.30 -7.83 7.99
CA ILE A 274 2.63 -7.26 7.81
C ILE A 274 3.36 -7.32 9.14
N SER A 275 4.48 -8.01 9.18
CA SER A 275 5.36 -8.02 10.34
C SER A 275 6.02 -6.65 10.51
N THR A 276 6.09 -6.17 11.75
CA THR A 276 6.75 -4.90 12.10
C THR A 276 8.09 -5.16 12.79
N ASP A 277 8.87 -4.14 13.06
CA ASP A 277 10.11 -4.28 13.86
C ASP A 277 9.84 -4.82 15.28
N ARG A 278 8.62 -4.66 15.78
CA ARG A 278 8.19 -5.13 17.09
C ARG A 278 7.64 -6.57 17.01
N PRO A 279 8.31 -7.58 17.57
CA PRO A 279 7.78 -8.94 17.62
C PRO A 279 6.42 -9.03 18.33
N GLY A 280 5.50 -9.84 17.79
CA GLY A 280 4.14 -9.97 18.32
C GLY A 280 3.23 -8.78 18.02
N TYR A 281 3.64 -7.92 17.08
CA TYR A 281 2.87 -6.76 16.66
C TYR A 281 2.86 -6.69 15.12
N TRP A 282 1.69 -6.70 14.55
CA TRP A 282 1.46 -6.73 13.11
C TRP A 282 0.56 -5.58 12.66
N LEU A 283 0.60 -5.31 11.37
CA LEU A 283 -0.44 -4.54 10.69
C LEU A 283 -1.30 -5.51 9.87
N ARG A 284 -2.57 -5.60 10.19
CA ARG A 284 -3.55 -6.30 9.34
C ARG A 284 -3.94 -5.37 8.21
N ALA A 285 -3.50 -5.66 7.00
CA ALA A 285 -3.70 -4.81 5.83
C ALA A 285 -4.72 -5.42 4.87
N MET A 286 -5.59 -4.57 4.36
CA MET A 286 -6.61 -4.87 3.35
C MET A 286 -6.41 -3.92 2.15
N PRO A 287 -5.43 -4.21 1.27
CA PRO A 287 -5.19 -3.41 0.06
C PRO A 287 -6.20 -3.80 -1.02
N ALA A 288 -7.31 -3.06 -1.10
CA ALA A 288 -8.39 -3.28 -2.06
C ALA A 288 -8.05 -2.71 -3.43
N MET A 289 -8.68 -3.24 -4.50
CA MET A 289 -8.59 -2.67 -5.84
C MET A 289 -9.54 -1.49 -6.05
N VAL A 290 -10.55 -1.35 -5.18
CA VAL A 290 -11.42 -0.17 -5.11
C VAL A 290 -10.63 1.04 -4.64
N GLY A 291 -10.90 2.23 -5.21
CA GLY A 291 -10.29 3.48 -4.77
C GLY A 291 -10.77 4.67 -5.61
N THR A 292 -9.96 5.73 -5.65
CA THR A 292 -10.30 6.94 -6.42
C THR A 292 -10.43 6.67 -7.92
N ALA A 293 -9.78 5.61 -8.44
CA ALA A 293 -9.93 5.20 -9.84
C ALA A 293 -11.40 4.92 -10.23
N ALA A 294 -12.22 4.43 -9.29
CA ALA A 294 -13.65 4.24 -9.52
C ALA A 294 -14.37 5.59 -9.67
N LEU A 295 -14.01 6.58 -8.86
CA LEU A 295 -14.53 7.94 -8.99
C LEU A 295 -14.03 8.59 -10.29
N ASP A 296 -12.74 8.47 -10.64
CA ASP A 296 -12.16 9.01 -11.87
C ASP A 296 -12.89 8.47 -13.12
N TRP A 297 -13.24 7.17 -13.11
CA TRP A 297 -14.01 6.57 -14.19
C TRP A 297 -15.40 7.21 -14.31
N VAL A 298 -16.13 7.41 -13.19
CA VAL A 298 -17.46 8.05 -13.22
C VAL A 298 -17.35 9.51 -13.64
N LEU A 299 -16.38 10.27 -13.14
CA LEU A 299 -16.15 11.66 -13.52
C LEU A 299 -15.89 11.77 -15.03
N THR A 300 -14.99 10.94 -15.57
CA THR A 300 -14.70 10.90 -17.02
C THR A 300 -15.96 10.56 -17.83
N THR A 301 -16.72 9.56 -17.39
CA THR A 301 -17.92 9.09 -18.11
C THR A 301 -19.05 10.13 -18.09
N THR A 302 -19.15 10.90 -17.00
CA THR A 302 -20.20 11.93 -16.84
C THR A 302 -19.76 13.34 -17.28
N GLY A 303 -18.50 13.51 -17.69
CA GLY A 303 -17.94 14.79 -18.10
C GLY A 303 -17.85 15.82 -16.96
N VAL A 304 -17.60 15.36 -15.72
CA VAL A 304 -17.48 16.19 -14.52
C VAL A 304 -16.01 16.36 -14.14
N ALA A 305 -15.60 17.59 -13.83
CA ALA A 305 -14.27 17.88 -13.33
C ALA A 305 -14.14 17.58 -11.82
N HIS A 306 -12.92 17.28 -11.36
CA HIS A 306 -12.67 17.00 -9.94
C HIS A 306 -13.08 18.14 -9.02
N GLU A 307 -12.94 19.38 -9.47
CA GLU A 307 -13.27 20.59 -8.73
C GLU A 307 -14.77 20.75 -8.47
N GLU A 308 -15.62 20.07 -9.25
CA GLU A 308 -17.08 20.10 -9.09
C GLU A 308 -17.58 19.10 -8.05
N VAL A 309 -16.76 18.10 -7.66
CA VAL A 309 -17.18 16.99 -6.79
C VAL A 309 -17.72 17.48 -5.46
N ASP A 310 -17.05 18.42 -4.81
CA ASP A 310 -17.47 18.92 -3.49
C ASP A 310 -18.87 19.57 -3.53
N ALA A 311 -19.15 20.36 -4.56
CA ALA A 311 -20.45 21.00 -4.75
C ALA A 311 -21.55 19.95 -5.00
N LEU A 312 -21.30 19.00 -5.90
CA LEU A 312 -22.24 17.92 -6.23
C LEU A 312 -22.54 17.02 -5.03
N LEU A 313 -21.53 16.71 -4.21
CA LEU A 313 -21.71 15.96 -2.96
C LEU A 313 -22.51 16.76 -1.90
N ALA A 314 -22.37 18.08 -1.86
CA ALA A 314 -23.11 18.93 -0.93
C ALA A 314 -24.61 19.06 -1.30
N GLU A 315 -24.92 19.10 -2.61
CA GLU A 315 -26.29 19.26 -3.11
C GLU A 315 -27.08 17.96 -3.14
N THR A 316 -26.42 16.81 -3.27
CA THR A 316 -27.10 15.50 -3.36
C THR A 316 -27.33 14.91 -1.96
N PRO A 317 -28.52 14.43 -1.62
CA PRO A 317 -28.77 13.85 -0.30
C PRO A 317 -28.12 12.46 -0.10
N PRO A 318 -27.92 12.03 1.14
CA PRO A 318 -27.50 10.65 1.43
C PRO A 318 -28.35 9.63 0.69
N GLY A 319 -27.68 8.65 0.08
CA GLY A 319 -28.32 7.60 -0.72
C GLY A 319 -28.65 7.98 -2.16
N ALA A 320 -28.18 9.16 -2.64
CA ALA A 320 -28.20 9.51 -4.05
C ALA A 320 -29.55 9.19 -4.75
N HIS A 321 -30.66 9.60 -4.16
CA HIS A 321 -32.04 9.36 -4.63
C HIS A 321 -32.35 7.89 -5.01
N GLY A 322 -31.69 6.93 -4.34
CA GLY A 322 -31.88 5.50 -4.57
C GLY A 322 -30.86 4.84 -5.49
N VAL A 323 -29.97 5.62 -6.12
CA VAL A 323 -28.85 5.04 -6.89
C VAL A 323 -27.84 4.39 -5.93
N ARG A 324 -27.37 3.19 -6.28
CA ARG A 324 -26.41 2.40 -5.51
C ARG A 324 -25.30 1.88 -6.40
N VAL A 325 -24.08 1.89 -5.90
CA VAL A 325 -22.89 1.40 -6.62
C VAL A 325 -22.17 0.34 -5.79
N LEU A 326 -21.89 -0.82 -6.40
CA LEU A 326 -20.84 -1.73 -5.98
C LEU A 326 -19.58 -1.33 -6.78
N PRO A 327 -18.54 -0.75 -6.14
CA PRO A 327 -17.50 0.00 -6.84
C PRO A 327 -16.32 -0.85 -7.33
N TYR A 328 -16.56 -2.09 -7.76
CA TYR A 328 -15.52 -3.05 -8.16
C TYR A 328 -15.18 -2.91 -9.64
N PHE A 329 -14.65 -1.73 -10.01
CA PHE A 329 -14.34 -1.37 -11.41
C PHE A 329 -13.08 -2.01 -11.97
N ALA A 330 -12.19 -2.54 -11.12
CA ALA A 330 -10.93 -3.11 -11.56
C ALA A 330 -11.13 -4.33 -12.46
N PRO A 331 -10.46 -4.41 -13.64
CA PRO A 331 -10.53 -5.58 -14.53
C PRO A 331 -10.04 -6.88 -13.85
N SER A 332 -9.16 -6.78 -12.86
CA SER A 332 -8.67 -7.91 -12.06
C SER A 332 -9.64 -8.37 -10.96
N GLY A 333 -10.80 -7.74 -10.82
CA GLY A 333 -11.72 -7.98 -9.70
C GLY A 333 -11.25 -7.39 -8.38
N GLU A 334 -11.48 -8.10 -7.28
CA GLU A 334 -11.14 -7.63 -5.92
C GLU A 334 -10.25 -8.65 -5.19
N ARG A 335 -9.33 -8.14 -4.33
CA ARG A 335 -8.38 -8.94 -3.55
C ARG A 335 -8.47 -8.72 -2.02
N ALA A 336 -9.22 -7.72 -1.58
CA ALA A 336 -9.45 -7.43 -0.15
C ALA A 336 -10.79 -6.70 0.07
N PRO A 337 -11.57 -7.05 1.12
CA PRO A 337 -11.29 -8.06 2.15
C PRO A 337 -11.69 -9.50 1.76
N PHE A 338 -11.85 -9.77 0.50
CA PHE A 338 -12.10 -11.08 -0.10
C PHE A 338 -11.43 -11.16 -1.47
N VAL A 339 -11.17 -12.37 -1.96
CA VAL A 339 -10.60 -12.58 -3.30
C VAL A 339 -11.71 -13.01 -4.25
N GLU A 340 -11.97 -12.19 -5.29
CA GLU A 340 -12.95 -12.51 -6.35
C GLU A 340 -12.51 -11.87 -7.69
N PRO A 341 -11.70 -12.56 -8.49
CA PRO A 341 -11.10 -12.00 -9.72
C PRO A 341 -12.11 -11.61 -10.78
N ARG A 342 -13.29 -12.25 -10.78
CA ARG A 342 -14.34 -12.01 -11.78
C ARG A 342 -15.40 -10.98 -11.37
N LEU A 343 -15.33 -10.46 -10.15
CA LEU A 343 -16.26 -9.44 -9.69
C LEU A 343 -16.11 -8.15 -10.51
N ARG A 344 -17.24 -7.54 -10.85
CA ARG A 344 -17.30 -6.27 -11.59
C ARG A 344 -18.22 -5.30 -10.88
N ALA A 345 -18.10 -4.01 -11.24
CA ALA A 345 -18.96 -2.95 -10.72
C ALA A 345 -20.42 -3.16 -11.13
N GLU A 346 -21.34 -2.81 -10.24
CA GLU A 346 -22.77 -2.81 -10.52
C GLU A 346 -23.38 -1.48 -10.10
N LEU A 347 -24.21 -0.91 -11.00
CA LEU A 347 -25.03 0.25 -10.73
C LEU A 347 -26.50 -0.19 -10.67
N THR A 348 -27.20 0.15 -9.60
CA THR A 348 -28.61 -0.20 -9.40
C THR A 348 -29.42 1.03 -8.98
N GLY A 349 -30.74 0.98 -9.18
CA GLY A 349 -31.64 2.10 -8.83
C GLY A 349 -31.57 3.30 -9.76
N VAL A 350 -30.89 3.17 -10.92
CA VAL A 350 -30.82 4.22 -11.93
C VAL A 350 -32.16 4.32 -12.67
N SER A 351 -32.68 5.55 -12.84
CA SER A 351 -33.89 5.87 -13.59
C SER A 351 -33.66 7.06 -14.54
N LEU A 352 -34.68 7.45 -15.29
CA LEU A 352 -34.60 8.63 -16.16
C LEU A 352 -34.48 9.96 -15.37
N GLU A 353 -34.75 9.94 -14.07
CA GLU A 353 -34.62 11.08 -13.17
C GLU A 353 -33.23 11.17 -12.52
N SER A 354 -32.43 10.11 -12.65
CA SER A 354 -31.08 10.07 -12.06
C SER A 354 -30.15 11.07 -12.75
N THR A 355 -29.40 11.79 -11.95
CA THR A 355 -28.47 12.82 -12.41
C THR A 355 -27.00 12.36 -12.31
N LYS A 356 -26.08 13.12 -12.94
CA LYS A 356 -24.65 12.89 -12.77
C LYS A 356 -24.20 13.00 -11.29
N ALA A 357 -24.85 13.90 -10.52
CA ALA A 357 -24.58 14.09 -9.10
C ALA A 357 -24.93 12.83 -8.28
N ASP A 358 -26.04 12.15 -8.63
CA ASP A 358 -26.42 10.88 -7.99
C ASP A 358 -25.40 9.78 -8.25
N LEU A 359 -24.90 9.67 -9.49
CA LEU A 359 -23.88 8.68 -9.84
C LEU A 359 -22.57 8.93 -9.07
N ILE A 360 -22.14 10.18 -8.99
CA ILE A 360 -20.91 10.57 -8.26
C ILE A 360 -21.07 10.27 -6.78
N ARG A 361 -22.18 10.71 -6.17
CA ARG A 361 -22.43 10.45 -4.74
C ARG A 361 -22.54 8.98 -4.44
N ALA A 362 -23.30 8.21 -5.21
CA ALA A 362 -23.45 6.77 -5.04
C ALA A 362 -22.10 6.04 -5.18
N THR A 363 -21.21 6.52 -6.05
CA THR A 363 -19.85 5.97 -6.19
C THR A 363 -19.01 6.28 -4.94
N CYS A 364 -19.03 7.52 -4.45
CA CYS A 364 -18.31 7.90 -3.22
C CYS A 364 -18.82 7.13 -1.99
N GLU A 365 -20.16 6.92 -1.87
CA GLU A 365 -20.76 6.10 -0.83
C GLU A 365 -20.34 4.63 -0.96
N GLY A 366 -20.36 4.08 -2.19
CA GLY A 366 -19.90 2.72 -2.46
C GLY A 366 -18.45 2.48 -2.09
N ILE A 367 -17.55 3.42 -2.45
CA ILE A 367 -16.14 3.40 -2.03
C ILE A 367 -16.03 3.44 -0.50
N GLY A 368 -16.84 4.29 0.17
CA GLY A 368 -16.92 4.36 1.62
C GLY A 368 -17.36 3.05 2.27
N PHE A 369 -18.35 2.36 1.70
CA PHE A 369 -18.78 1.03 2.18
C PHE A 369 -17.72 -0.04 1.97
N ALA A 370 -16.99 -0.03 0.86
CA ALA A 370 -15.86 -0.92 0.63
C ALA A 370 -14.73 -0.66 1.66
N ALA A 371 -14.43 0.62 1.95
CA ALA A 371 -13.47 1.00 2.99
C ALA A 371 -13.93 0.49 4.38
N ARG A 372 -15.22 0.67 4.73
CA ARG A 372 -15.79 0.16 5.98
C ARG A 372 -15.67 -1.36 6.09
N HIS A 373 -15.91 -2.07 4.99
CA HIS A 373 -15.75 -3.54 4.94
C HIS A 373 -14.29 -3.95 5.17
N CYS A 374 -13.34 -3.30 4.50
CA CYS A 374 -11.90 -3.55 4.69
C CYS A 374 -11.47 -3.29 6.15
N LEU A 375 -11.85 -2.15 6.72
CA LEU A 375 -11.48 -1.78 8.08
C LEU A 375 -12.12 -2.71 9.13
N LYS A 376 -13.39 -3.11 8.92
CA LYS A 376 -14.07 -4.12 9.76
C LYS A 376 -13.35 -5.46 9.72
N ALA A 377 -12.98 -5.93 8.52
CA ALA A 377 -12.24 -7.18 8.33
C ALA A 377 -10.79 -7.11 8.88
N ALA A 378 -10.21 -5.92 8.92
CA ALA A 378 -8.90 -5.70 9.53
C ALA A 378 -8.96 -5.60 11.07
N GLY A 379 -10.16 -5.48 11.67
CA GLY A 379 -10.34 -5.43 13.12
C GLY A 379 -10.21 -4.03 13.74
N LEU A 380 -10.61 -2.97 13.01
CA LEU A 380 -10.55 -1.59 13.49
C LEU A 380 -11.47 -1.38 14.71
N THR A 381 -10.91 -0.98 15.84
CA THR A 381 -11.63 -0.66 17.08
C THR A 381 -11.23 0.70 17.67
N GLY A 382 -10.00 1.13 17.46
CA GLY A 382 -9.40 2.37 17.95
C GLY A 382 -9.63 3.58 17.07
N THR A 383 -8.66 4.48 17.02
CA THR A 383 -8.68 5.70 16.20
C THR A 383 -8.44 5.38 14.72
N LEU A 384 -8.92 6.24 13.82
CA LEU A 384 -8.71 6.09 12.38
C LEU A 384 -8.03 7.32 11.82
N ALA A 385 -6.80 7.14 11.34
CA ALA A 385 -6.11 8.10 10.51
C ALA A 385 -6.49 7.91 9.02
N VAL A 386 -6.50 8.99 8.25
CA VAL A 386 -6.78 8.97 6.82
C VAL A 386 -5.74 9.81 6.09
N CYS A 387 -5.18 9.26 5.00
CA CYS A 387 -4.26 10.01 4.13
C CYS A 387 -4.49 9.65 2.65
N GLY A 388 -3.72 10.27 1.76
CA GLY A 388 -3.78 10.03 0.32
C GLY A 388 -4.54 11.10 -0.46
N GLY A 389 -4.57 10.96 -1.78
CA GLY A 389 -5.10 11.99 -2.69
C GLY A 389 -6.56 12.35 -2.47
N GLY A 390 -7.38 11.41 -2.02
CA GLY A 390 -8.81 11.61 -1.74
C GLY A 390 -9.08 12.57 -0.58
N THR A 391 -8.11 12.80 0.32
CA THR A 391 -8.28 13.73 1.45
C THR A 391 -8.40 15.19 1.02
N ARG A 392 -8.08 15.51 -0.24
CA ARG A 392 -8.21 16.87 -0.79
C ARG A 392 -9.64 17.35 -0.97
N SER A 393 -10.64 16.46 -0.92
CA SER A 393 -12.07 16.80 -0.98
C SER A 393 -12.68 16.83 0.42
N PRO A 394 -12.93 18.00 1.01
CA PRO A 394 -13.56 18.11 2.34
C PRO A 394 -14.97 17.52 2.37
N ALA A 395 -15.75 17.65 1.29
CA ALA A 395 -17.08 17.07 1.21
C ALA A 395 -17.05 15.54 1.20
N TRP A 396 -16.09 14.95 0.48
CA TRP A 396 -15.91 13.50 0.51
C TRP A 396 -15.43 13.00 1.87
N MET A 397 -14.52 13.73 2.54
CA MET A 397 -14.10 13.35 3.90
C MET A 397 -15.26 13.39 4.90
N ARG A 398 -16.18 14.35 4.82
CA ARG A 398 -17.41 14.36 5.64
C ARG A 398 -18.29 13.15 5.32
N LEU A 399 -18.55 12.88 4.05
CA LEU A 399 -19.31 11.70 3.62
C LEU A 399 -18.64 10.40 4.11
N LEU A 400 -17.33 10.30 4.02
CA LEU A 400 -16.58 9.12 4.46
C LEU A 400 -16.67 8.95 5.98
N ALA A 401 -16.59 10.03 6.77
CA ALA A 401 -16.81 9.99 8.21
C ALA A 401 -18.22 9.48 8.57
N ASP A 402 -19.24 9.97 7.86
CA ASP A 402 -20.63 9.52 8.02
C ASP A 402 -20.80 8.02 7.70
N VAL A 403 -20.26 7.57 6.57
CA VAL A 403 -20.34 6.16 6.14
C VAL A 403 -19.60 5.23 7.10
N LEU A 404 -18.44 5.66 7.59
CA LEU A 404 -17.65 4.88 8.55
C LEU A 404 -18.19 4.96 9.98
N GLY A 405 -19.00 6.00 10.27
CA GLY A 405 -19.61 6.23 11.58
C GLY A 405 -18.59 6.56 12.68
N ARG A 406 -17.48 7.23 12.33
CA ARG A 406 -16.40 7.58 13.27
C ARG A 406 -15.59 8.80 12.84
N PRO A 407 -14.92 9.48 13.78
CA PRO A 407 -14.01 10.57 13.48
C PRO A 407 -12.87 10.11 12.56
N LEU A 408 -12.48 10.96 11.62
CA LEU A 408 -11.34 10.78 10.74
C LEU A 408 -10.23 11.77 11.11
N ARG A 409 -9.07 11.27 11.48
CA ARG A 409 -7.85 12.07 11.69
C ARG A 409 -7.14 12.23 10.36
N VAL A 410 -7.34 13.33 9.66
CA VAL A 410 -6.73 13.58 8.35
C VAL A 410 -5.27 13.96 8.53
N ILE A 411 -4.38 13.22 7.89
CA ILE A 411 -2.93 13.45 7.92
C ILE A 411 -2.48 13.89 6.52
N GLU A 412 -1.96 15.08 6.41
CA GLU A 412 -1.46 15.64 5.16
C GLU A 412 0.06 15.56 5.01
N GLY A 413 0.54 15.87 3.83
CA GLY A 413 1.97 15.88 3.48
C GLY A 413 2.50 14.49 3.08
N GLU A 414 3.81 14.32 3.14
CA GLU A 414 4.49 13.10 2.71
C GLU A 414 4.53 12.07 3.86
N VAL A 415 3.39 11.43 4.11
CA VAL A 415 3.17 10.53 5.26
C VAL A 415 4.10 9.32 5.23
N GLY A 416 4.34 8.72 4.05
CA GLY A 416 5.29 7.61 3.88
C GLY A 416 6.72 8.02 4.24
N ALA A 417 7.19 9.16 3.71
CA ALA A 417 8.51 9.70 4.00
C ALA A 417 8.67 10.04 5.50
N ARG A 418 7.63 10.59 6.14
CA ARG A 418 7.58 10.86 7.58
C ARG A 418 7.73 9.57 8.38
N GLY A 419 6.99 8.52 8.02
CA GLY A 419 7.07 7.21 8.66
C GLY A 419 8.45 6.56 8.50
N ALA A 420 9.10 6.72 7.36
CA ALA A 420 10.47 6.26 7.14
C ALA A 420 11.46 6.94 8.10
N VAL A 421 11.31 8.24 8.35
CA VAL A 421 12.14 8.95 9.36
C VAL A 421 11.86 8.43 10.76
N LEU A 422 10.59 8.23 11.15
CA LEU A 422 10.23 7.69 12.46
C LEU A 422 10.78 6.28 12.65
N ALA A 423 10.73 5.41 11.64
CA ALA A 423 11.34 4.09 11.67
C ALA A 423 12.87 4.17 11.81
N ALA A 424 13.51 5.07 11.06
CA ALA A 424 14.94 5.29 11.15
C ALA A 424 15.36 5.80 12.55
N ALA A 425 14.60 6.75 13.11
CA ALA A 425 14.85 7.29 14.43
C ALA A 425 14.77 6.19 15.51
N ALA A 426 13.74 5.35 15.47
CA ALA A 426 13.59 4.22 16.37
C ALA A 426 14.78 3.25 16.30
N ARG A 427 15.22 2.90 15.08
CA ARG A 427 16.36 1.97 14.87
C ARG A 427 17.71 2.53 15.31
N TYR A 428 17.88 3.84 15.25
CA TYR A 428 19.10 4.50 15.73
C TYR A 428 19.02 5.01 17.18
N GLY A 429 17.92 4.77 17.89
CA GLY A 429 17.71 5.25 19.25
C GLY A 429 17.64 6.79 19.36
N VAL A 430 17.19 7.46 18.27
CA VAL A 430 16.95 8.90 18.27
C VAL A 430 15.54 9.16 18.80
N ALA A 431 15.45 9.90 19.92
CA ALA A 431 14.18 10.27 20.51
C ALA A 431 13.51 11.39 19.68
N LEU A 432 12.37 11.09 19.07
CA LEU A 432 11.48 12.05 18.42
C LEU A 432 10.13 12.02 19.16
N ASP A 433 9.51 13.18 19.32
CA ASP A 433 8.15 13.26 19.86
C ASP A 433 7.15 12.82 18.78
N THR A 434 6.83 11.52 18.79
CA THR A 434 5.91 10.93 17.81
C THR A 434 4.52 11.58 17.85
N THR A 435 4.09 12.14 18.97
CA THR A 435 2.78 12.83 19.09
C THR A 435 2.77 14.06 18.19
N THR A 436 3.78 14.91 18.29
CA THR A 436 3.92 16.10 17.44
C THR A 436 4.11 15.72 15.96
N TRP A 437 4.92 14.69 15.70
CA TRP A 437 5.20 14.24 14.33
C TRP A 437 3.98 13.66 13.60
N THR A 438 2.98 13.17 14.33
CA THR A 438 1.79 12.51 13.75
C THR A 438 0.48 13.23 14.08
N GLU A 439 0.59 14.52 14.47
CA GLU A 439 -0.57 15.35 14.73
C GLU A 439 -1.43 15.49 13.46
N PRO A 440 -2.76 15.27 13.54
CA PRO A 440 -3.63 15.42 12.38
C PRO A 440 -3.77 16.89 11.98
N THR A 441 -3.77 17.14 10.68
CA THR A 441 -4.06 18.47 10.13
C THR A 441 -5.50 18.89 10.43
N THR A 442 -6.42 17.93 10.41
CA THR A 442 -7.85 18.15 10.64
C THR A 442 -8.48 16.88 11.21
N VAL A 443 -9.49 17.05 12.07
CA VAL A 443 -10.37 15.97 12.51
C VAL A 443 -11.75 16.22 11.92
N VAL A 444 -12.29 15.23 11.20
CA VAL A 444 -13.61 15.29 10.58
C VAL A 444 -14.56 14.38 11.36
N GLU A 445 -15.53 14.99 12.02
CA GLU A 445 -16.53 14.27 12.80
C GLU A 445 -17.69 13.79 11.92
N PRO A 446 -18.26 12.58 12.18
CA PRO A 446 -19.45 12.11 11.51
C PRO A 446 -20.68 12.87 12.01
N ASP A 447 -21.69 13.03 11.15
CA ASP A 447 -23.00 13.55 11.54
C ASP A 447 -23.83 12.47 12.26
N PRO A 448 -24.10 12.61 13.56
CA PRO A 448 -24.85 11.60 14.32
C PRO A 448 -26.25 11.32 13.77
N SER A 449 -26.87 12.30 13.10
CA SER A 449 -28.21 12.14 12.51
C SER A 449 -28.25 11.15 11.35
N ARG A 450 -27.09 10.87 10.73
CA ARG A 450 -26.92 9.95 9.58
C ARG A 450 -26.48 8.54 9.99
N ALA A 451 -26.12 8.35 11.27
CA ALA A 451 -25.53 7.08 11.74
C ALA A 451 -26.44 5.86 11.48
N ALA A 452 -27.72 5.96 11.84
CA ALA A 452 -28.69 4.87 11.63
C ALA A 452 -28.89 4.57 10.13
N TYR A 453 -28.92 5.61 9.29
CA TYR A 453 -29.05 5.48 7.85
C TYR A 453 -27.86 4.70 7.25
N TYR A 454 -26.63 5.16 7.49
CA TYR A 454 -25.45 4.50 6.91
C TYR A 454 -25.15 3.13 7.54
N ALA A 455 -25.60 2.87 8.78
CA ALA A 455 -25.52 1.53 9.34
C ALA A 455 -26.39 0.54 8.55
N LYS A 456 -27.65 0.91 8.24
CA LYS A 456 -28.54 0.09 7.42
C LYS A 456 -28.02 -0.08 5.97
N GLU A 457 -27.62 1.03 5.34
CA GLU A 457 -27.10 0.99 3.95
C GLU A 457 -25.83 0.11 3.83
N PHE A 458 -25.02 0.03 4.88
CA PHE A 458 -23.87 -0.86 4.90
C PHE A 458 -24.27 -2.34 4.88
N GLU A 459 -25.26 -2.74 5.67
CA GLU A 459 -25.77 -4.12 5.64
C GLU A 459 -26.41 -4.44 4.27
N ASP A 460 -27.21 -3.52 3.71
CA ASP A 460 -27.77 -3.64 2.36
C ASP A 460 -26.66 -3.73 1.27
N HIS A 461 -25.53 -3.03 1.45
CA HIS A 461 -24.36 -3.14 0.58
C HIS A 461 -23.73 -4.53 0.66
N LEU A 462 -23.54 -5.09 1.86
CA LEU A 462 -22.99 -6.43 2.05
C LEU A 462 -23.89 -7.51 1.44
N GLU A 463 -25.20 -7.38 1.54
CA GLU A 463 -26.14 -8.32 0.90
C GLU A 463 -26.06 -8.28 -0.61
N ARG A 464 -26.02 -7.09 -1.22
CA ARG A 464 -25.82 -6.92 -2.69
C ARG A 464 -24.49 -7.47 -3.13
N LEU A 465 -23.42 -7.21 -2.37
CA LEU A 465 -22.09 -7.77 -2.63
C LEU A 465 -22.11 -9.30 -2.60
N ALA A 466 -22.75 -9.90 -1.60
CA ALA A 466 -22.86 -11.36 -1.50
C ALA A 466 -23.57 -11.98 -2.74
N GLN A 467 -24.61 -11.30 -3.26
CA GLN A 467 -25.29 -11.71 -4.48
C GLN A 467 -24.41 -11.53 -5.71
N ALA A 468 -23.68 -10.42 -5.84
CA ALA A 468 -22.75 -10.17 -6.93
C ALA A 468 -21.62 -11.22 -6.97
N ARG A 469 -21.02 -11.55 -5.81
CA ARG A 469 -20.01 -12.64 -5.70
C ARG A 469 -20.56 -13.98 -6.15
N LYS A 470 -21.83 -14.31 -5.81
CA LYS A 470 -22.45 -15.56 -6.27
C LYS A 470 -22.62 -15.60 -7.79
N ARG A 471 -22.95 -14.47 -8.43
CA ARG A 471 -23.03 -14.38 -9.89
C ARG A 471 -21.65 -14.55 -10.52
N ALA A 472 -20.67 -13.79 -10.07
CA ALA A 472 -19.30 -13.84 -10.58
C ALA A 472 -18.65 -15.24 -10.53
N ARG A 473 -19.06 -16.09 -9.59
CA ARG A 473 -18.55 -17.49 -9.47
C ARG A 473 -19.26 -18.48 -10.42
N ARG A 474 -20.40 -18.12 -10.99
CA ARG A 474 -21.16 -18.98 -11.91
C ARG A 474 -20.77 -18.77 -13.39
N ASP A 475 -20.33 -17.56 -13.68
CA ASP A 475 -19.82 -17.16 -15.00
C ASP A 475 -18.33 -17.53 -15.14
#